data_a15d242d3a69a4f36cbf119763860d90
#
_entry.id   a15d242d3a69a4f36cbf119763860d90
#
_cell.length_a   1.000
_cell.length_b   1.000
_cell.length_c   1.000
_cell.angle_alpha   90.00
_cell.angle_beta   90.00
_cell.angle_gamma   90.00
#
_symmetry.space_group_name_H-M   'P 1'
#
loop_
_entity.id
_entity.type
_entity.pdbx_description
1 polymer ?
#
loop_
_entity_poly.entity_id
_entity_poly.type
_entity_poly.pdbx_seq_one_letter_code
_entity_poly.pdbx_strand_id
1 'polypeptide(L)'
;MSRRVKAEKSVVFTDLDDGTGVLLHLENKFYYSLNLTGSFIWRLLEEAQELTEDGIVEAVFENFEVSEAEAKSDVDDFIKDLSKEGLIRIEE
;
A
#
# COMPACT_ATOMS: atom_id res chain seq x y z
N MET A 1 12.57 4.38 14.69
CA MET A 1 12.24 3.03 14.23
C MET A 1 11.06 3.05 13.28
N SER A 2 11.12 2.20 12.30
CA SER A 2 10.08 2.15 11.28
C SER A 2 8.86 1.38 11.78
N ARG A 3 7.67 1.90 11.49
CA ARG A 3 6.42 1.24 11.87
C ARG A 3 6.14 0.08 10.93
N ARG A 4 5.41 -0.91 11.43
CA ARG A 4 4.98 -2.04 10.60
C ARG A 4 3.63 -1.74 9.98
N VAL A 5 3.45 -2.19 8.75
CA VAL A 5 2.23 -1.94 7.98
C VAL A 5 1.63 -3.28 7.57
N LYS A 6 0.33 -3.44 7.78
CA LYS A 6 -0.39 -4.66 7.42
C LYS A 6 -1.66 -4.31 6.65
N ALA A 7 -1.97 -5.11 5.64
CA ALA A 7 -3.25 -5.01 4.94
C ALA A 7 -4.38 -5.51 5.85
N GLU A 8 -5.52 -4.85 5.82
CA GLU A 8 -6.69 -5.31 6.57
C GLU A 8 -7.29 -6.55 5.90
N LYS A 9 -7.76 -7.50 6.71
CA LYS A 9 -8.31 -8.76 6.21
C LYS A 9 -9.64 -8.59 5.48
N SER A 10 -10.39 -7.55 5.81
CA SER A 10 -11.69 -7.28 5.20
C SER A 10 -11.61 -6.57 3.86
N VAL A 11 -10.42 -6.55 3.24
CA VAL A 11 -10.20 -5.84 1.99
C VAL A 11 -9.80 -6.82 0.90
N VAL A 12 -10.49 -6.71 -0.24
CA VAL A 12 -10.21 -7.54 -1.43
C VAL A 12 -9.57 -6.67 -2.50
N PHE A 13 -8.49 -7.16 -3.08
CA PHE A 13 -7.79 -6.46 -4.16
C PHE A 13 -8.17 -7.07 -5.50
N THR A 14 -8.52 -6.24 -6.46
CA THR A 14 -8.79 -6.64 -7.84
C THR A 14 -7.77 -5.99 -8.76
N ASP A 15 -7.01 -6.81 -9.47
CA ASP A 15 -6.02 -6.36 -10.44
C ASP A 15 -6.75 -6.04 -11.75
N LEU A 16 -6.49 -4.86 -12.32
CA LEU A 16 -7.13 -4.42 -13.56
C LEU A 16 -6.29 -4.73 -14.80
N ASP A 17 -5.23 -5.52 -14.66
CA ASP A 17 -4.37 -5.99 -15.75
C ASP A 17 -3.50 -4.91 -16.41
N ASP A 18 -3.57 -3.68 -15.95
CA ASP A 18 -2.73 -2.60 -16.45
C ASP A 18 -1.74 -2.10 -15.40
N GLY A 19 -1.59 -2.84 -14.32
CA GLY A 19 -0.74 -2.44 -13.20
C GLY A 19 -1.45 -1.66 -12.12
N THR A 20 -2.68 -1.21 -12.40
CA THR A 20 -3.51 -0.54 -11.39
C THR A 20 -4.46 -1.56 -10.76
N GLY A 21 -5.19 -1.14 -9.75
CA GLY A 21 -6.11 -2.03 -9.09
C GLY A 21 -7.17 -1.30 -8.29
N VAL A 22 -8.08 -2.07 -7.72
CA VAL A 22 -9.17 -1.55 -6.90
C VAL A 22 -9.24 -2.37 -5.63
N LEU A 23 -9.37 -1.68 -4.51
CA LEU A 23 -9.64 -2.31 -3.22
C LEU A 23 -11.12 -2.20 -2.92
N LEU A 24 -11.70 -3.30 -2.42
CA LEU A 24 -13.07 -3.30 -1.92
C LEU A 24 -13.02 -3.60 -0.44
N HIS A 25 -13.53 -2.67 0.37
CA HIS A 25 -13.65 -2.89 1.81
C HIS A 25 -14.99 -3.59 2.06
N LEU A 26 -14.94 -4.84 2.48
CA LEU A 26 -16.14 -5.67 2.60
C LEU A 26 -17.11 -5.21 3.69
N GLU A 27 -16.59 -4.66 4.78
CA GLU A 27 -17.43 -4.21 5.88
C GLU A 27 -18.10 -2.88 5.59
N ASN A 28 -17.35 -1.93 5.07
CA ASN A 28 -17.85 -0.58 4.79
C ASN A 28 -18.41 -0.44 3.39
N LYS A 29 -18.18 -1.44 2.54
CA LYS A 29 -18.74 -1.53 1.19
C LYS A 29 -18.41 -0.34 0.30
N PHE A 30 -17.14 0.05 0.30
CA PHE A 30 -16.67 1.08 -0.62
C PHE A 30 -15.48 0.58 -1.42
N TYR A 31 -15.23 1.24 -2.55
CA TYR A 31 -14.11 0.95 -3.42
C TYR A 31 -13.06 2.04 -3.30
N TYR A 32 -11.81 1.66 -3.46
CA TYR A 32 -10.68 2.59 -3.43
C TYR A 32 -9.74 2.23 -4.57
N SER A 33 -9.52 3.17 -5.49
CA SER A 33 -8.64 2.93 -6.65
C SER A 33 -7.18 3.10 -6.29
N LEU A 34 -6.34 2.21 -6.81
CA LEU A 34 -4.90 2.27 -6.62
C LEU A 34 -4.21 2.52 -7.96
N ASN A 35 -3.27 3.46 -7.97
CA ASN A 35 -2.41 3.68 -9.14
C ASN A 35 -1.33 2.59 -9.18
N LEU A 36 -0.38 2.71 -10.10
CA LEU A 36 0.68 1.73 -10.27
C LEU A 36 1.48 1.51 -8.99
N THR A 37 1.89 2.58 -8.36
CA THR A 37 2.68 2.52 -7.14
C THR A 37 1.88 1.91 -5.99
N GLY A 38 0.64 2.35 -5.82
CA GLY A 38 -0.24 1.84 -4.77
C GLY A 38 -0.53 0.36 -4.92
N SER A 39 -0.78 -0.08 -6.16
CA SER A 39 -1.03 -1.50 -6.44
C SER A 39 0.21 -2.35 -6.15
N PHE A 40 1.38 -1.84 -6.50
CA PHE A 40 2.64 -2.52 -6.21
C PHE A 40 2.83 -2.69 -4.69
N ILE A 41 2.59 -1.62 -3.93
CA ILE A 41 2.72 -1.67 -2.47
C ILE A 41 1.72 -2.66 -1.87
N TRP A 42 0.48 -2.63 -2.37
CA TRP A 42 -0.55 -3.55 -1.85
C TRP A 42 -0.16 -5.01 -2.05
N ARG A 43 0.35 -5.35 -3.23
CA ARG A 43 0.81 -6.72 -3.50
C ARG A 43 1.94 -7.13 -2.58
N LEU A 44 2.86 -6.21 -2.29
CA LEU A 44 3.93 -6.48 -1.33
C LEU A 44 3.37 -6.82 0.05
N LEU A 45 2.36 -6.06 0.48
CA LEU A 45 1.74 -6.29 1.78
C LEU A 45 1.06 -7.66 1.85
N GLU A 46 0.44 -8.08 0.76
CA GLU A 46 -0.22 -9.38 0.70
C GLU A 46 0.80 -10.52 0.74
N GLU A 47 1.89 -10.38 0.00
CA GLU A 47 2.92 -11.42 -0.09
C GLU A 47 3.73 -11.56 1.20
N ALA A 48 4.11 -10.44 1.79
CA ALA A 48 4.98 -10.41 2.96
C ALA A 48 4.21 -10.48 4.28
N GLN A 49 2.91 -10.30 4.25
CA GLN A 49 2.03 -10.23 5.40
C GLN A 49 2.32 -9.04 6.31
N GLU A 50 3.57 -8.67 6.45
CA GLU A 50 3.99 -7.58 7.33
C GLU A 50 5.26 -6.94 6.79
N LEU A 51 5.23 -5.62 6.62
CA LEU A 51 6.39 -4.85 6.16
C LEU A 51 6.53 -3.60 7.01
N THR A 52 7.77 -3.12 7.12
CA THR A 52 8.01 -1.82 7.73
C THR A 52 7.87 -0.72 6.68
N GLU A 53 7.62 0.50 7.14
CA GLU A 53 7.56 1.66 6.23
C GLU A 53 8.86 1.80 5.44
N ASP A 54 10.01 1.65 6.12
CA ASP A 54 11.31 1.75 5.45
C ASP A 54 11.49 0.68 4.39
N GLY A 55 11.03 -0.54 4.67
CA GLY A 55 11.07 -1.63 3.70
C GLY A 55 10.24 -1.35 2.47
N ILE A 56 9.07 -0.72 2.65
CA ILE A 56 8.21 -0.35 1.54
C ILE A 56 8.86 0.75 0.70
N VAL A 57 9.44 1.77 1.35
CA VAL A 57 10.14 2.86 0.65
C VAL A 57 11.28 2.29 -0.20
N GLU A 58 12.07 1.38 0.37
CA GLU A 58 13.17 0.75 -0.34
C GLU A 58 12.68 -0.02 -1.57
N ALA A 59 11.59 -0.78 -1.42
CA ALA A 59 11.03 -1.54 -2.54
C ALA A 59 10.52 -0.63 -3.66
N VAL A 60 9.88 0.47 -3.31
CA VAL A 60 9.42 1.44 -4.31
C VAL A 60 10.60 2.09 -5.01
N PHE A 61 11.61 2.49 -4.26
CA PHE A 61 12.81 3.09 -4.82
C PHE A 61 13.52 2.13 -5.81
N GLU A 62 13.56 0.85 -5.48
CA GLU A 62 14.23 -0.15 -6.33
C GLU A 62 13.45 -0.52 -7.58
N ASN A 63 12.12 -0.38 -7.55
CA ASN A 63 11.27 -0.86 -8.63
C ASN A 63 10.68 0.23 -9.52
N PHE A 64 10.82 1.49 -9.14
CA PHE A 64 10.32 2.63 -9.92
C PHE A 64 11.43 3.63 -10.12
N GLU A 65 11.36 4.37 -11.22
CA GLU A 65 12.35 5.40 -11.52
C GLU A 65 11.99 6.69 -10.79
N VAL A 66 12.25 6.71 -9.50
CA VAL A 66 11.97 7.85 -8.63
C VAL A 66 13.17 8.10 -7.73
N SER A 67 13.29 9.32 -7.23
CA SER A 67 14.30 9.63 -6.24
C SER A 67 13.90 9.02 -4.89
N GLU A 68 14.85 8.94 -3.98
CA GLU A 68 14.58 8.44 -2.64
C GLU A 68 13.53 9.30 -1.93
N ALA A 69 13.62 10.61 -2.10
CA ALA A 69 12.65 11.54 -1.51
C ALA A 69 11.25 11.34 -2.09
N GLU A 70 11.14 11.08 -3.40
CA GLU A 70 9.86 10.82 -4.02
C GLU A 70 9.27 9.49 -3.55
N ALA A 71 10.11 8.45 -3.43
CA ALA A 71 9.65 7.16 -2.93
C ALA A 71 9.09 7.30 -1.53
N LYS A 72 9.79 8.03 -0.67
CA LYS A 72 9.34 8.25 0.69
C LYS A 72 8.02 9.02 0.75
N SER A 73 7.90 10.05 -0.07
CA SER A 73 6.68 10.86 -0.15
C SER A 73 5.49 10.03 -0.63
N ASP A 74 5.70 9.22 -1.66
CA ASP A 74 4.65 8.36 -2.21
C ASP A 74 4.17 7.33 -1.19
N VAL A 75 5.12 6.74 -0.45
CA VAL A 75 4.79 5.75 0.58
C VAL A 75 4.08 6.40 1.76
N ASP A 76 4.53 7.59 2.17
CA ASP A 76 3.88 8.33 3.26
C ASP A 76 2.43 8.65 2.90
N ASP A 77 2.18 9.10 1.67
CA ASP A 77 0.82 9.41 1.21
C ASP A 77 -0.04 8.15 1.17
N PHE A 78 0.50 7.04 0.67
CA PHE A 78 -0.20 5.76 0.62
C PHE A 78 -0.63 5.33 2.03
N ILE A 79 0.32 5.35 2.97
CA ILE A 79 0.06 4.90 4.33
C ILE A 79 -0.98 5.81 5.00
N LYS A 80 -0.83 7.11 4.84
CA LYS A 80 -1.74 8.08 5.43
C LYS A 80 -3.17 7.90 4.89
N ASP A 81 -3.30 7.81 3.58
CA ASP A 81 -4.61 7.70 2.94
C ASP A 81 -5.29 6.37 3.24
N LEU A 82 -4.57 5.26 3.12
CA LEU A 82 -5.16 3.95 3.34
C LEU A 82 -5.43 3.67 4.81
N SER A 83 -4.61 4.19 5.70
CA SER A 83 -4.85 4.09 7.13
C SER A 83 -6.11 4.85 7.53
N LYS A 84 -6.30 6.04 6.95
CA LYS A 84 -7.48 6.86 7.19
C LYS A 84 -8.76 6.15 6.75
N GLU A 85 -8.69 5.41 5.64
CA GLU A 85 -9.84 4.70 5.10
C GLU A 85 -10.05 3.31 5.73
N GLY A 86 -9.19 2.92 6.65
CA GLY A 86 -9.31 1.61 7.30
C GLY A 86 -8.90 0.44 6.43
N LEU A 87 -8.09 0.69 5.41
CA LEU A 87 -7.66 -0.36 4.47
C LEU A 87 -6.38 -1.04 4.90
N ILE A 88 -5.59 -0.39 5.72
CA ILE A 88 -4.37 -0.94 6.30
C ILE A 88 -4.32 -0.63 7.78
N ARG A 89 -3.48 -1.39 8.50
CA ARG A 89 -3.19 -1.14 9.91
C ARG A 89 -1.73 -0.80 10.09
N ILE A 90 -1.46 0.10 11.00
CA ILE A 90 -0.09 0.47 11.35
C ILE A 90 0.15 0.03 12.79
N GLU A 91 1.21 -0.74 12.99
CA GLU A 91 1.60 -1.23 14.32
C GLU A 91 2.98 -0.69 14.66
N GLU A 92 3.08 -0.14 15.84
CA GLU A 92 4.35 0.42 16.32
C GLU A 92 5.13 -0.55 17.19
#